data_0613aaec528a54f756b9f41383c23f4a
#
_entry.id   0613aaec528a54f756b9f41383c23f4a
#
_cell.length_a   1.000
_cell.length_b   1.000
_cell.length_c   1.000
_cell.angle_alpha   90.00
_cell.angle_beta   90.00
_cell.angle_gamma   90.00
#
_symmetry.space_group_name_H-M   'P 1'
#
loop_
_entity.id
_entity.type
_entity.pdbx_description
1 polymer ?
#
loop_
_entity_poly.entity_id
_entity_poly.type
_entity_poly.pdbx_seq_one_letter_code
_entity_poly.pdbx_strand_id
1 'polypeptide(L)'
;QGVSSAASDVYKRQSPAIGKIQYTMIGDPTLAISRNFDVLIEEAGLADRGTFVINPEGQIKIVEINDGGVGRDASELLRKIKAAQYVAAHPGEVCPAKWKEGEATLAPSLDLVGKI
;
A
#
# COMPACT_ATOMS: atom_id res chain seq x y z
N GLN A 1 5.80 -3.99 -22.02
CA GLN A 1 6.12 -2.86 -21.15
C GLN A 1 5.71 -1.54 -21.78
N GLY A 2 6.14 -1.25 -23.03
CA GLY A 2 5.68 -0.08 -23.75
C GLY A 2 4.18 -0.06 -24.00
N VAL A 3 3.55 -1.22 -24.11
CA VAL A 3 2.10 -1.37 -24.27
C VAL A 3 1.36 -0.87 -23.03
N SER A 4 1.80 -1.21 -21.82
CA SER A 4 1.19 -0.72 -20.58
C SER A 4 1.30 0.79 -20.43
N SER A 5 2.44 1.38 -20.77
CA SER A 5 2.64 2.83 -20.74
C SER A 5 1.76 3.53 -21.77
N ALA A 6 1.68 3.00 -22.98
CA ALA A 6 0.83 3.56 -24.04
C ALA A 6 -0.66 3.50 -23.68
N ALA A 7 -1.13 2.36 -23.16
CA ALA A 7 -2.51 2.21 -22.68
C ALA A 7 -2.84 3.18 -21.56
N SER A 8 -1.94 3.35 -20.62
CA SER A 8 -2.07 4.31 -19.53
C SER A 8 -2.16 5.75 -20.02
N ASP A 9 -1.34 6.13 -21.00
CA ASP A 9 -1.37 7.48 -21.57
C ASP A 9 -2.68 7.76 -22.33
N VAL A 10 -3.19 6.78 -23.05
CA VAL A 10 -4.50 6.89 -23.70
C VAL A 10 -5.61 7.07 -22.67
N TYR A 11 -5.58 6.30 -21.59
CA TYR A 11 -6.55 6.37 -20.51
C TYR A 11 -6.55 7.75 -19.82
N LYS A 12 -5.37 8.30 -19.57
CA LYS A 12 -5.20 9.64 -18.99
C LYS A 12 -5.84 10.73 -19.87
N ARG A 13 -5.73 10.61 -21.17
CA ARG A 13 -6.32 11.58 -22.10
C ARG A 13 -7.84 11.49 -22.16
N GLN A 14 -8.41 10.32 -21.91
CA GLN A 14 -9.85 10.06 -22.00
C GLN A 14 -10.60 10.30 -20.70
N SER A 15 -9.92 10.31 -19.56
CA SER A 15 -10.54 10.47 -18.25
C SER A 15 -9.92 11.64 -17.49
N PRO A 16 -10.56 12.81 -17.48
CA PRO A 16 -10.09 13.97 -16.72
C PRO A 16 -9.94 13.71 -15.23
N ALA A 17 -10.73 12.76 -14.69
CA ALA A 17 -10.68 12.38 -13.28
C ALA A 17 -9.38 11.69 -12.86
N ILE A 18 -8.68 11.04 -13.78
CA ILE A 18 -7.44 10.34 -13.50
C ILE A 18 -6.24 11.31 -13.49
N GLY A 19 -6.29 12.34 -14.32
CA GLY A 19 -5.21 13.31 -14.43
C GLY A 19 -3.90 12.71 -14.93
N LYS A 20 -2.82 13.42 -14.72
CA LYS A 20 -1.48 12.98 -15.10
C LYS A 20 -0.83 12.19 -13.98
N ILE A 21 -0.56 10.92 -14.23
CA ILE A 21 0.13 10.05 -13.27
C ILE A 21 1.61 10.44 -13.24
N GLN A 22 2.15 10.60 -12.02
CA GLN A 22 3.55 11.00 -11.79
C GLN A 22 4.40 9.90 -11.15
N TYR A 23 3.80 8.75 -10.86
CA TYR A 23 4.51 7.60 -10.30
C TYR A 23 4.86 6.59 -11.39
N THR A 24 5.81 5.72 -11.10
CA THR A 24 6.24 4.65 -12.01
C THR A 24 5.13 3.63 -12.19
N MET A 25 4.88 3.26 -13.43
CA MET A 25 3.98 2.16 -13.78
C MET A 25 4.76 1.03 -14.41
N ILE A 26 4.51 -0.20 -13.97
CA ILE A 26 5.20 -1.41 -14.45
C ILE A 26 4.16 -2.36 -15.04
N GLY A 27 4.43 -2.85 -16.24
CA GLY A 27 3.64 -3.93 -16.84
C GLY A 27 4.09 -5.28 -16.28
N ASP A 28 3.17 -6.23 -16.20
CA ASP A 28 3.43 -7.59 -15.74
C ASP A 28 2.95 -8.63 -16.76
N PRO A 29 3.50 -8.62 -18.01
CA PRO A 29 2.98 -9.46 -19.10
C PRO A 29 3.20 -10.96 -18.85
N THR A 30 4.21 -11.34 -18.11
CA THR A 30 4.49 -12.74 -17.74
C THR A 30 3.82 -13.17 -16.45
N LEU A 31 3.13 -12.26 -15.76
CA LEU A 31 2.50 -12.47 -14.47
C LEU A 31 3.49 -12.81 -13.33
N ALA A 32 4.78 -12.63 -13.56
CA ALA A 32 5.82 -12.96 -12.60
C ALA A 32 5.74 -12.10 -11.35
N ILE A 33 5.48 -10.81 -11.48
CA ILE A 33 5.36 -9.89 -10.34
C ILE A 33 4.14 -10.25 -9.49
N SER A 34 3.00 -10.44 -10.11
CA SER A 34 1.76 -10.82 -9.42
C SER A 34 1.90 -12.15 -8.70
N ARG A 35 2.59 -13.11 -9.32
CA ARG A 35 2.86 -14.41 -8.72
C ARG A 35 3.82 -14.29 -7.53
N ASN A 36 4.88 -13.51 -7.68
CA ASN A 36 5.88 -13.33 -6.62
C ASN A 36 5.32 -12.63 -5.38
N PHE A 37 4.33 -11.75 -5.57
CA PHE A 37 3.63 -11.10 -4.46
C PHE A 37 2.40 -11.89 -3.98
N ASP A 38 2.18 -13.09 -4.53
CA ASP A 38 1.09 -13.99 -4.14
C ASP A 38 -0.31 -13.36 -4.25
N VAL A 39 -0.50 -12.56 -5.27
CA VAL A 39 -1.78 -11.90 -5.56
C VAL A 39 -2.37 -12.32 -6.91
N LEU A 40 -1.73 -13.25 -7.59
CA LEU A 40 -2.20 -13.73 -8.89
C LEU A 40 -3.39 -14.67 -8.75
N ILE A 41 -4.46 -14.36 -9.46
CA ILE A 41 -5.59 -15.27 -9.67
C ILE A 41 -5.29 -16.05 -10.95
N GLU A 42 -4.76 -17.26 -10.83
CA GLU A 42 -4.24 -18.05 -11.96
C GLU A 42 -5.29 -18.25 -13.05
N GLU A 43 -6.52 -18.61 -12.69
CA GLU A 43 -7.58 -18.90 -13.66
C GLU A 43 -7.98 -17.66 -14.48
N ALA A 44 -7.88 -16.48 -13.88
CA ALA A 44 -8.28 -15.23 -14.53
C ALA A 44 -7.13 -14.52 -15.23
N GLY A 45 -5.88 -14.85 -14.90
CA GLY A 45 -4.71 -14.11 -15.38
C GLY A 45 -4.69 -12.66 -14.88
N LEU A 46 -5.29 -12.40 -13.72
CA LEU A 46 -5.42 -11.08 -13.11
C LEU A 46 -4.89 -11.13 -11.68
N ALA A 47 -4.54 -9.98 -11.15
CA ALA A 47 -4.13 -9.86 -9.77
C ALA A 47 -5.27 -9.35 -8.88
N ASP A 48 -5.32 -9.83 -7.66
CA ASP A 48 -6.07 -9.17 -6.58
C ASP A 48 -5.50 -7.76 -6.32
N ARG A 49 -6.28 -6.94 -5.63
CA ARG A 49 -5.89 -5.57 -5.27
C ARG A 49 -4.92 -5.57 -4.11
N GLY A 50 -3.66 -5.93 -4.38
CA GLY A 50 -2.60 -5.94 -3.38
C GLY A 50 -1.91 -4.60 -3.26
N THR A 51 -1.64 -4.19 -2.02
CA THR A 51 -0.84 -3.03 -1.69
C THR A 51 0.25 -3.45 -0.71
N PHE A 52 1.49 -3.12 -1.02
CA PHE A 52 2.65 -3.52 -0.23
C PHE A 52 3.47 -2.27 0.10
N VAL A 53 3.64 -1.99 1.37
CA VAL A 53 4.50 -0.89 1.82
C VAL A 53 5.84 -1.48 2.21
N ILE A 54 6.88 -1.07 1.50
CA ILE A 54 8.24 -1.58 1.64
C ILE A 54 9.13 -0.44 2.12
N ASN A 55 9.91 -0.67 3.17
CA ASN A 55 10.80 0.34 3.69
C ASN A 55 12.09 0.46 2.83
N PRO A 56 12.93 1.50 3.05
CA PRO A 56 14.17 1.67 2.30
C PRO A 56 15.15 0.49 2.39
N GLU A 57 15.06 -0.33 3.43
CA GLU A 57 15.88 -1.53 3.61
C GLU A 57 15.32 -2.76 2.89
N GLY A 58 14.24 -2.60 2.13
CA GLY A 58 13.62 -3.69 1.37
C GLY A 58 12.70 -4.61 2.17
N GLN A 59 12.29 -4.22 3.36
CA GLN A 59 11.40 -5.02 4.21
C GLN A 59 9.94 -4.61 4.02
N ILE A 60 9.05 -5.57 3.93
CA ILE A 60 7.61 -5.33 3.87
C ILE A 60 7.13 -4.94 5.27
N LYS A 61 6.49 -3.80 5.38
CA LYS A 61 5.94 -3.26 6.64
C LYS A 61 4.43 -3.36 6.72
N ILE A 62 3.74 -3.26 5.60
CA ILE A 62 2.28 -3.35 5.54
C ILE A 62 1.90 -4.13 4.28
N VAL A 63 0.95 -5.01 4.42
CA VAL A 63 0.29 -5.70 3.30
C VAL A 63 -1.20 -5.52 3.45
N GLU A 64 -1.84 -5.14 2.37
CA GLU A 64 -3.29 -5.07 2.27
C GLU A 64 -3.72 -5.69 0.96
N ILE A 65 -4.53 -6.73 1.04
CA ILE A 65 -5.06 -7.41 -0.15
C ILE A 65 -6.58 -7.34 -0.07
N ASN A 66 -7.18 -6.69 -1.05
CA ASN A 66 -8.63 -6.54 -1.14
C ASN A 66 -9.18 -7.42 -2.26
N ASP A 67 -10.31 -8.05 -2.00
CA ASP A 67 -11.08 -8.69 -3.05
C ASP A 67 -11.42 -7.71 -4.17
N GLY A 68 -11.58 -8.21 -5.39
CA GLY A 68 -11.81 -7.37 -6.57
C GLY A 68 -13.02 -6.45 -6.49
N GLY A 69 -14.01 -6.79 -5.65
CA GLY A 69 -15.18 -5.94 -5.39
C GLY A 69 -14.99 -4.87 -4.32
N VAL A 70 -13.86 -4.88 -3.62
CA VAL A 70 -13.63 -3.98 -2.47
C VAL A 70 -12.61 -2.90 -2.85
N GLY A 71 -13.04 -1.65 -2.79
CA GLY A 71 -12.18 -0.50 -3.07
C GLY A 71 -11.12 -0.28 -1.99
N ARG A 72 -10.02 0.34 -2.39
CA ARG A 72 -8.93 0.73 -1.47
C ARG A 72 -9.11 2.18 -1.06
N ASP A 73 -8.84 2.48 0.20
CA ASP A 73 -8.85 3.84 0.74
C ASP A 73 -7.43 4.41 0.78
N ALA A 74 -7.12 5.32 -0.13
CA ALA A 74 -5.80 5.94 -0.22
C ALA A 74 -5.47 6.79 1.02
N SER A 75 -6.45 7.39 1.67
CA SER A 75 -6.23 8.18 2.88
C SER A 75 -5.81 7.30 4.06
N GLU A 76 -6.42 6.12 4.19
CA GLU A 76 -6.04 5.14 5.20
C GLU A 76 -4.64 4.56 4.93
N LEU A 77 -4.32 4.29 3.68
CA LEU A 77 -2.98 3.87 3.30
C LEU A 77 -1.94 4.92 3.67
N LEU A 78 -2.19 6.19 3.37
CA LEU A 78 -1.30 7.29 3.73
C LEU A 78 -1.11 7.40 5.25
N ARG A 79 -2.20 7.26 6.01
CA ARG A 79 -2.14 7.24 7.48
C ARG A 79 -1.22 6.13 8.00
N LYS A 80 -1.37 4.92 7.46
CA LYS A 80 -0.53 3.76 7.82
C LYS A 80 0.93 3.97 7.45
N ILE A 81 1.21 4.55 6.28
CA ILE A 81 2.59 4.85 5.86
C ILE A 81 3.23 5.85 6.83
N LYS A 82 2.53 6.91 7.18
CA LYS A 82 3.02 7.89 8.15
C LYS A 82 3.28 7.26 9.53
N ALA A 83 2.40 6.38 9.98
CA ALA A 83 2.59 5.64 11.21
C ALA A 83 3.83 4.74 11.15
N ALA A 84 4.05 4.02 10.05
CA ALA A 84 5.22 3.19 9.86
C ALA A 84 6.52 4.01 9.86
N GLN A 85 6.51 5.17 9.20
CA GLN A 85 7.66 6.10 9.21
C GLN A 85 7.93 6.66 10.60
N TYR A 86 6.90 7.02 11.33
CA TYR A 86 7.04 7.53 12.70
C TYR A 86 7.67 6.49 13.63
N VAL A 87 7.15 5.27 13.63
CA VAL A 87 7.68 4.18 14.46
C VAL A 87 9.12 3.86 14.09
N ALA A 88 9.48 3.90 12.81
CA ALA A 88 10.86 3.69 12.37
C ALA A 88 11.82 4.77 12.91
N ALA A 89 11.36 6.01 13.02
CA ALA A 89 12.14 7.14 13.53
C ALA A 89 12.15 7.23 15.06
N HIS A 90 11.23 6.58 15.76
CA HIS A 90 11.05 6.65 17.20
C HIS A 90 11.05 5.25 17.83
N PRO A 91 12.24 4.60 17.96
CA PRO A 91 12.34 3.28 18.60
C PRO A 91 11.74 3.29 20.00
N GLY A 92 10.95 2.27 20.33
CA GLY A 92 10.30 2.15 21.63
C GLY A 92 8.91 2.80 21.71
N GLU A 93 8.45 3.47 20.67
CA GLU A 93 7.09 3.99 20.57
C GLU A 93 6.26 3.19 19.58
N VAL A 94 4.96 3.10 19.81
CA VAL A 94 3.99 2.49 18.91
C VAL A 94 2.84 3.45 18.63
N CYS A 95 2.33 3.40 17.41
CA CYS A 95 1.14 4.15 17.04
C CYS A 95 -0.10 3.29 17.31
N PRO A 96 -1.05 3.76 18.13
CA PRO A 96 -2.29 3.02 18.37
C PRO A 96 -3.17 2.97 17.11
N ALA A 97 -4.20 2.13 17.16
CA ALA A 97 -5.19 2.09 16.08
C ALA A 97 -5.75 3.48 15.81
N LYS A 98 -5.98 3.80 14.54
CA LYS A 98 -6.48 5.10 14.07
C LYS A 98 -5.56 6.29 14.32
N TRP A 99 -4.34 6.07 14.81
CA TRP A 99 -3.37 7.15 15.04
C TRP A 99 -3.18 8.00 13.77
N LYS A 100 -3.13 9.30 13.96
CA LYS A 100 -2.81 10.28 12.92
C LYS A 100 -1.58 11.07 13.33
N GLU A 101 -0.86 11.55 12.35
CA GLU A 101 0.31 12.39 12.55
C GLU A 101 -0.01 13.56 13.50
N GLY A 102 0.81 13.73 14.53
CA GLY A 102 0.63 14.74 15.58
C GLY A 102 -0.12 14.24 16.81
N GLU A 103 -0.70 13.05 16.78
CA GLU A 103 -1.36 12.46 17.95
C GLU A 103 -0.37 11.73 18.86
N ALA A 104 -0.81 11.47 20.09
CA ALA A 104 0.00 10.77 21.09
C ALA A 104 0.28 9.32 20.68
N THR A 105 1.47 8.85 21.04
CA THR A 105 1.91 7.46 20.85
C THR A 105 1.95 6.76 22.21
N LEU A 106 2.22 5.47 22.16
CA LEU A 106 2.31 4.62 23.37
C LEU A 106 3.70 4.02 23.49
N ALA A 107 4.21 3.94 24.70
CA ALA A 107 5.38 3.12 25.02
C ALA A 107 4.87 1.75 25.51
N PRO A 108 5.17 0.65 24.80
CA PRO A 108 4.69 -0.66 25.22
C PRO A 108 5.17 -1.02 26.62
N SER A 109 4.24 -1.39 27.48
CA SER A 109 4.52 -1.87 28.85
C SER A 109 3.40 -2.78 29.34
N LEU A 110 3.67 -3.56 30.38
CA LEU A 110 2.64 -4.39 31.01
C LEU A 110 1.53 -3.56 31.67
N ASP A 111 1.83 -2.29 31.99
CA ASP A 111 0.84 -1.38 32.57
C ASP A 111 -0.29 -0.98 31.61
N LEU A 112 -0.10 -1.23 30.31
CA LEU A 112 -1.12 -0.96 29.30
C LEU A 112 -2.12 -2.09 29.12
N VAL A 113 -1.90 -3.24 29.74
CA VAL A 113 -2.80 -4.40 29.61
C VAL A 113 -4.19 -4.04 30.15
N GLY A 114 -5.18 -4.17 29.29
CA GLY A 114 -6.58 -3.83 29.61
C GLY A 114 -6.91 -2.33 29.56
N LYS A 115 -5.97 -1.48 29.11
CA LYS A 115 -6.19 -0.02 29.00
C LYS A 115 -6.24 0.49 27.57
N ILE A 116 -5.95 -0.39 26.60
CA ILE A 116 -5.97 -0.10 25.17
C ILE A 116 -6.69 -1.18 24.40
#